data_e13d42f79fb0887f3e27f3d4685b20b5
#
_entry.id   e13d42f79fb0887f3e27f3d4685b20b5
#
_cell.length_a   1.000
_cell.length_b   1.000
_cell.length_c   1.000
_cell.angle_alpha   90.00
_cell.angle_beta   90.00
_cell.angle_gamma   90.00
#
_symmetry.space_group_name_H-M   'P 1'
#
loop_
_entity.id
_entity.type
_entity.pdbx_description
1 polymer ?
#
loop_
_entity_poly.entity_id
_entity_poly.type
_entity_poly.pdbx_seq_one_letter_code
_entity_poly.pdbx_strand_id
1 'polypeptide(L)'
;MFTRRKTEPPEIKISELENIPEAGVGYHIDAWWWLVALVAGLIAILSITKPDPYWRIILFVRDGIGITILITVVSFILMIFVGMFGGLGRISKNKAINLITTLYVEIVRGIPLLVQLIWWYFAFPVIIKQIGVWTHIPFMANYQANAILLAIFGFVFCYGAYMSEIFRAGIQSIPKGQMEAARSLGMSYFQSMRHVVLPQAIRVILPPVGNEFIALLKDSSLVSAVALADLTRRGREFMAANFNPLQVWTMIALIYLVMTLFSARIVNYIERRTKFER
;
A
#
# COMPACT_ATOMS: atom_id res chain seq x y z
N MET A 1 27.30 30.29 -50.61
CA MET A 1 28.12 29.06 -50.58
C MET A 1 28.51 28.81 -49.11
N PHE A 2 27.67 28.08 -48.32
CA PHE A 2 27.90 27.84 -46.92
C PHE A 2 28.40 26.40 -46.75
N THR A 3 29.69 26.25 -46.47
CA THR A 3 30.31 24.96 -46.13
C THR A 3 29.94 24.55 -44.70
N ARG A 4 29.08 23.54 -44.55
CA ARG A 4 28.82 22.83 -43.30
C ARG A 4 30.07 22.05 -42.87
N ARG A 5 30.77 22.51 -41.82
CA ARG A 5 31.75 21.66 -41.13
C ARG A 5 31.00 20.50 -40.47
N LYS A 6 31.27 19.27 -40.86
CA LYS A 6 30.94 18.07 -40.11
C LYS A 6 31.85 18.03 -38.88
N THR A 7 31.29 18.26 -37.70
CA THR A 7 31.96 17.94 -36.46
C THR A 7 31.80 16.44 -36.23
N GLU A 8 32.88 15.72 -36.27
CA GLU A 8 32.92 14.31 -35.87
C GLU A 8 32.60 14.23 -34.35
N PRO A 9 31.84 13.21 -33.91
CA PRO A 9 31.58 13.04 -32.48
C PRO A 9 32.92 12.74 -31.77
N PRO A 10 33.09 13.22 -30.51
CA PRO A 10 34.32 13.00 -29.74
C PRO A 10 34.53 11.48 -29.54
N GLU A 11 35.72 10.98 -29.94
CA GLU A 11 36.17 9.65 -29.59
C GLU A 11 36.32 9.53 -28.06
N ILE A 12 35.42 8.79 -27.46
CA ILE A 12 35.52 8.44 -26.02
C ILE A 12 36.66 7.40 -25.92
N LYS A 13 37.78 7.82 -25.34
CA LYS A 13 38.92 6.91 -25.08
C LYS A 13 38.49 5.85 -24.08
N ILE A 14 38.60 4.59 -24.47
CA ILE A 14 38.25 3.41 -23.63
C ILE A 14 38.95 3.44 -22.28
N SER A 15 40.15 4.09 -22.20
CA SER A 15 40.88 4.30 -20.94
C SER A 15 40.19 5.19 -19.90
N GLU A 16 39.18 5.99 -20.27
CA GLU A 16 38.38 6.79 -19.33
C GLU A 16 37.22 5.98 -18.71
N LEU A 17 36.87 4.84 -19.28
CA LEU A 17 35.86 3.92 -18.76
C LEU A 17 36.39 2.97 -17.67
N GLU A 18 37.71 2.81 -17.58
CA GLU A 18 38.36 1.96 -16.53
C GLU A 18 38.37 2.59 -15.13
N ASN A 19 38.06 3.87 -15.00
CA ASN A 19 38.01 4.57 -13.71
C ASN A 19 36.58 4.83 -13.21
N ILE A 20 35.60 4.01 -13.57
CA ILE A 20 34.31 4.04 -12.86
C ILE A 20 34.57 3.41 -11.49
N PRO A 21 34.47 4.19 -10.37
CA PRO A 21 34.65 3.59 -9.06
C PRO A 21 33.62 2.47 -8.93
N GLU A 22 34.06 1.25 -8.75
CA GLU A 22 33.16 0.19 -8.26
C GLU A 22 32.47 0.74 -7.04
N ALA A 23 31.14 0.91 -7.15
CA ALA A 23 30.33 1.27 -6.00
C ALA A 23 30.49 0.14 -5.00
N GLY A 24 31.44 0.32 -4.07
CA GLY A 24 31.73 -0.63 -3.04
C GLY A 24 30.43 -1.00 -2.36
N VAL A 25 30.09 -2.29 -2.36
CA VAL A 25 28.99 -2.86 -1.60
C VAL A 25 29.40 -2.82 -0.12
N GLY A 26 29.57 -1.59 0.39
CA GLY A 26 29.68 -1.36 1.81
C GLY A 26 28.30 -1.60 2.40
N TYR A 27 28.20 -2.50 3.36
CA TYR A 27 27.06 -2.64 4.27
C TYR A 27 26.97 -1.36 5.13
N HIS A 28 26.70 -0.22 4.51
CA HIS A 28 26.34 0.98 5.25
C HIS A 28 24.92 0.78 5.76
N ILE A 29 24.78 0.72 7.08
CA ILE A 29 23.48 0.87 7.74
C ILE A 29 22.86 2.11 7.11
N ASP A 30 21.75 1.92 6.39
CA ASP A 30 21.06 3.00 5.68
C ASP A 30 20.80 4.12 6.70
N ALA A 31 21.25 5.35 6.40
CA ALA A 31 21.15 6.50 7.32
C ALA A 31 19.73 6.69 7.90
N TRP A 32 18.74 6.17 7.21
CA TRP A 32 17.35 6.17 7.65
C TRP A 32 17.05 5.29 8.89
N TRP A 33 17.85 4.27 9.18
CA TRP A 33 17.69 3.52 10.42
C TRP A 33 18.01 4.37 11.65
N TRP A 34 18.92 5.34 11.51
CA TRP A 34 19.19 6.33 12.55
C TRP A 34 17.97 7.19 12.83
N LEU A 35 17.17 7.52 11.81
CA LEU A 35 15.92 8.26 12.00
C LEU A 35 14.89 7.43 12.78
N VAL A 36 14.76 6.13 12.46
CA VAL A 36 13.90 5.22 13.24
C VAL A 36 14.36 5.15 14.70
N ALA A 37 15.66 4.98 14.92
CA ALA A 37 16.23 4.92 16.26
C ALA A 37 16.06 6.25 17.02
N LEU A 38 16.21 7.39 16.34
CA LEU A 38 16.02 8.71 16.92
C LEU A 38 14.58 8.91 17.39
N VAL A 39 13.59 8.58 16.53
CA VAL A 39 12.16 8.73 16.88
C VAL A 39 11.77 7.77 18.01
N ALA A 40 12.23 6.50 17.95
CA ALA A 40 12.00 5.54 19.02
C ALA A 40 12.68 5.97 20.34
N GLY A 41 13.90 6.52 20.26
CA GLY A 41 14.62 7.10 21.39
C GLY A 41 13.90 8.30 21.98
N LEU A 42 13.32 9.17 21.16
CA LEU A 42 12.51 10.31 21.62
C LEU A 42 11.27 9.82 22.39
N ILE A 43 10.57 8.81 21.89
CA ILE A 43 9.43 8.19 22.60
C ILE A 43 9.90 7.65 23.96
N ALA A 44 11.02 6.93 24.00
CA ALA A 44 11.56 6.37 25.22
C ALA A 44 11.95 7.48 26.22
N ILE A 45 12.66 8.51 25.77
CA ILE A 45 13.07 9.65 26.60
C ILE A 45 11.84 10.36 27.19
N LEU A 46 10.84 10.67 26.38
CA LEU A 46 9.60 11.31 26.86
C LEU A 46 8.89 10.43 27.89
N SER A 47 8.85 9.12 27.67
CA SER A 47 8.18 8.17 28.58
C SER A 47 8.91 7.96 29.90
N ILE A 48 10.25 8.06 29.91
CA ILE A 48 11.06 7.90 31.12
C ILE A 48 11.13 9.22 31.91
N THR A 49 11.34 10.35 31.21
CA THR A 49 11.51 11.66 31.87
C THR A 49 10.19 12.25 32.38
N LYS A 50 9.10 11.97 31.68
CA LYS A 50 7.75 12.43 32.01
C LYS A 50 6.74 11.28 31.88
N PRO A 51 6.75 10.29 32.78
CA PRO A 51 5.87 9.13 32.67
C PRO A 51 4.40 9.50 32.70
N ASP A 52 4.02 10.55 33.39
CA ASP A 52 2.70 11.17 33.28
C ASP A 52 2.82 12.45 32.44
N PRO A 53 2.19 12.54 31.23
CA PRO A 53 1.21 11.58 30.68
C PRO A 53 1.78 10.53 29.69
N TYR A 54 3.05 10.60 29.26
CA TYR A 54 3.53 9.87 28.05
C TYR A 54 3.51 8.34 28.20
N TRP A 55 3.98 7.79 29.34
CA TRP A 55 3.91 6.36 29.57
C TRP A 55 2.48 5.85 29.69
N ARG A 56 1.60 6.64 30.32
CA ARG A 56 0.16 6.32 30.43
C ARG A 56 -0.52 6.31 29.06
N ILE A 57 -0.14 7.23 28.15
CA ILE A 57 -0.64 7.24 26.77
C ILE A 57 -0.27 5.93 26.08
N ILE A 58 1.01 5.51 26.13
CA ILE A 58 1.46 4.26 25.48
C ILE A 58 0.69 3.05 25.98
N LEU A 59 0.55 2.92 27.30
CA LEU A 59 -0.20 1.80 27.90
C LEU A 59 -1.66 1.79 27.48
N PHE A 60 -2.28 2.95 27.37
CA PHE A 60 -3.67 3.08 26.97
C PHE A 60 -3.93 2.78 25.51
N VAL A 61 -3.01 3.19 24.61
CA VAL A 61 -3.20 3.04 23.17
C VAL A 61 -2.65 1.73 22.59
N ARG A 62 -2.01 0.88 23.40
CA ARG A 62 -1.31 -0.33 22.93
C ARG A 62 -2.19 -1.31 22.16
N ASP A 63 -3.44 -1.49 22.59
CA ASP A 63 -4.42 -2.33 21.90
C ASP A 63 -4.83 -1.72 20.57
N GLY A 64 -4.96 -0.39 20.50
CA GLY A 64 -5.21 0.34 19.26
C GLY A 64 -4.09 0.16 18.23
N ILE A 65 -2.81 0.09 18.67
CA ILE A 65 -1.68 -0.25 17.77
C ILE A 65 -1.91 -1.63 17.15
N GLY A 66 -2.27 -2.63 17.97
CA GLY A 66 -2.55 -3.98 17.50
C GLY A 66 -3.67 -4.04 16.45
N ILE A 67 -4.77 -3.32 16.69
CA ILE A 67 -5.89 -3.22 15.75
C ILE A 67 -5.45 -2.53 14.44
N THR A 68 -4.72 -1.43 14.54
CA THR A 68 -4.17 -0.71 13.38
C THR A 68 -3.31 -1.63 12.51
N ILE A 69 -2.38 -2.39 13.10
CA ILE A 69 -1.53 -3.34 12.39
C ILE A 69 -2.37 -4.47 11.80
N LEU A 70 -3.28 -5.06 12.56
CA LEU A 70 -4.13 -6.15 12.12
C LEU A 70 -4.92 -5.79 10.86
N ILE A 71 -5.69 -4.68 10.91
CA ILE A 71 -6.50 -4.26 9.78
C ILE A 71 -5.65 -3.90 8.56
N THR A 72 -4.48 -3.25 8.78
CA THR A 72 -3.57 -2.91 7.69
C THR A 72 -3.02 -4.16 7.00
N VAL A 73 -2.47 -5.12 7.76
CA VAL A 73 -1.85 -6.32 7.19
C VAL A 73 -2.88 -7.21 6.50
N VAL A 74 -4.03 -7.45 7.14
CA VAL A 74 -5.08 -8.29 6.56
C VAL A 74 -5.67 -7.65 5.31
N SER A 75 -5.98 -6.35 5.36
CA SER A 75 -6.49 -5.64 4.18
C SER A 75 -5.46 -5.61 3.06
N PHE A 76 -4.17 -5.42 3.36
CA PHE A 76 -3.09 -5.43 2.37
C PHE A 76 -3.01 -6.76 1.62
N ILE A 77 -3.03 -7.88 2.35
CA ILE A 77 -3.00 -9.21 1.72
C ILE A 77 -4.20 -9.40 0.80
N LEU A 78 -5.39 -9.08 1.29
CA LEU A 78 -6.63 -9.29 0.51
C LEU A 78 -6.74 -8.34 -0.69
N MET A 79 -6.31 -7.07 -0.56
CA MET A 79 -6.37 -6.12 -1.68
C MET A 79 -5.41 -6.48 -2.82
N ILE A 80 -4.29 -7.18 -2.54
CA ILE A 80 -3.40 -7.71 -3.60
C ILE A 80 -4.17 -8.69 -4.49
N PHE A 81 -4.94 -9.61 -3.91
CA PHE A 81 -5.76 -10.55 -4.69
C PHE A 81 -6.83 -9.82 -5.52
N VAL A 82 -7.60 -8.94 -4.88
CA VAL A 82 -8.62 -8.15 -5.60
C VAL A 82 -7.99 -7.33 -6.71
N GLY A 83 -6.86 -6.67 -6.43
CA GLY A 83 -6.13 -5.88 -7.41
C GLY A 83 -5.60 -6.71 -8.57
N MET A 84 -5.03 -7.89 -8.30
CA MET A 84 -4.55 -8.79 -9.34
C MET A 84 -5.70 -9.22 -10.28
N PHE A 85 -6.83 -9.69 -9.74
CA PHE A 85 -7.98 -10.06 -10.55
C PHE A 85 -8.58 -8.87 -11.30
N GLY A 86 -8.70 -7.72 -10.65
CA GLY A 86 -9.17 -6.48 -11.28
C GLY A 86 -8.25 -6.00 -12.41
N GLY A 87 -6.95 -6.00 -12.18
CA GLY A 87 -5.94 -5.63 -13.19
C GLY A 87 -5.95 -6.57 -14.41
N LEU A 88 -6.01 -7.89 -14.18
CA LEU A 88 -6.15 -8.89 -15.25
C LEU A 88 -7.48 -8.74 -15.99
N GLY A 89 -8.57 -8.44 -15.27
CA GLY A 89 -9.87 -8.17 -15.88
C GLY A 89 -9.85 -6.97 -16.81
N ARG A 90 -9.17 -5.89 -16.44
CA ARG A 90 -9.03 -4.67 -17.26
C ARG A 90 -8.19 -4.85 -18.54
N ILE A 91 -7.32 -5.85 -18.59
CA ILE A 91 -6.58 -6.20 -19.82
C ILE A 91 -7.21 -7.36 -20.59
N SER A 92 -8.33 -7.89 -20.11
CA SER A 92 -9.05 -9.01 -20.74
C SER A 92 -9.59 -8.62 -22.11
N LYS A 93 -9.51 -9.56 -23.07
CA LYS A 93 -10.16 -9.43 -24.38
C LYS A 93 -11.68 -9.59 -24.32
N ASN A 94 -12.20 -10.17 -23.24
CA ASN A 94 -13.65 -10.28 -23.01
C ASN A 94 -14.19 -8.90 -22.62
N LYS A 95 -15.03 -8.32 -23.50
CA LYS A 95 -15.60 -6.98 -23.32
C LYS A 95 -16.42 -6.84 -22.04
N ALA A 96 -17.15 -7.88 -21.62
CA ALA A 96 -17.96 -7.84 -20.42
C ALA A 96 -17.08 -7.79 -19.15
N ILE A 97 -16.04 -8.64 -19.07
CA ILE A 97 -15.09 -8.62 -17.95
C ILE A 97 -14.37 -7.28 -17.88
N ASN A 98 -13.87 -6.82 -19.03
CA ASN A 98 -13.18 -5.52 -19.10
C ASN A 98 -14.09 -4.36 -18.66
N LEU A 99 -15.34 -4.33 -19.12
CA LEU A 99 -16.31 -3.28 -18.75
C LEU A 99 -16.59 -3.29 -17.24
N ILE A 100 -16.90 -4.45 -16.66
CA ILE A 100 -17.22 -4.57 -15.23
C ILE A 100 -16.03 -4.14 -14.36
N THR A 101 -14.84 -4.62 -14.68
CA THR A 101 -13.63 -4.27 -13.90
C THR A 101 -13.23 -2.81 -14.08
N THR A 102 -13.43 -2.25 -15.27
CA THR A 102 -13.18 -0.82 -15.51
C THR A 102 -14.17 0.04 -14.74
N LEU A 103 -15.46 -0.27 -14.79
CA LEU A 103 -16.49 0.46 -14.02
C LEU A 103 -16.21 0.40 -12.51
N TYR A 104 -15.86 -0.78 -11.99
CA TYR A 104 -15.45 -0.91 -10.59
C TYR A 104 -14.32 0.05 -10.23
N VAL A 105 -13.24 0.04 -11.00
CA VAL A 105 -12.06 0.85 -10.70
C VAL A 105 -12.34 2.35 -10.82
N GLU A 106 -13.05 2.79 -11.88
CA GLU A 106 -13.36 4.20 -12.09
C GLU A 106 -14.32 4.75 -11.01
N ILE A 107 -15.36 3.99 -10.67
CA ILE A 107 -16.33 4.40 -9.64
C ILE A 107 -15.65 4.46 -8.26
N VAL A 108 -14.95 3.40 -7.88
CA VAL A 108 -14.36 3.31 -6.54
C VAL A 108 -13.26 4.34 -6.33
N ARG A 109 -12.41 4.57 -7.33
CA ARG A 109 -11.36 5.61 -7.25
C ARG A 109 -11.90 7.03 -7.33
N GLY A 110 -13.12 7.22 -7.82
CA GLY A 110 -13.81 8.52 -7.86
C GLY A 110 -14.43 8.95 -6.53
N ILE A 111 -14.53 8.03 -5.53
CA ILE A 111 -15.16 8.31 -4.24
C ILE A 111 -14.08 8.40 -3.15
N PRO A 112 -14.08 9.43 -2.28
CA PRO A 112 -13.11 9.54 -1.18
C PRO A 112 -13.16 8.31 -0.25
N LEU A 113 -12.00 7.80 0.16
CA LEU A 113 -11.90 6.61 1.02
C LEU A 113 -12.71 6.73 2.32
N LEU A 114 -12.65 7.88 2.99
CA LEU A 114 -13.41 8.11 4.22
C LEU A 114 -14.92 7.93 4.00
N VAL A 115 -15.45 8.45 2.88
CA VAL A 115 -16.87 8.32 2.54
C VAL A 115 -17.23 6.86 2.30
N GLN A 116 -16.35 6.10 1.64
CA GLN A 116 -16.54 4.66 1.44
C GLN A 116 -16.54 3.90 2.77
N LEU A 117 -15.60 4.17 3.69
CA LEU A 117 -15.57 3.53 5.01
C LEU A 117 -16.83 3.80 5.82
N ILE A 118 -17.32 5.06 5.82
CA ILE A 118 -18.57 5.44 6.47
C ILE A 118 -19.75 4.68 5.86
N TRP A 119 -19.80 4.58 4.52
CA TRP A 119 -20.85 3.85 3.82
C TRP A 119 -20.84 2.35 4.15
N TRP A 120 -19.67 1.70 4.10
CA TRP A 120 -19.53 0.28 4.44
C TRP A 120 -19.94 -0.01 5.87
N TYR A 121 -19.64 0.89 6.79
CA TYR A 121 -19.92 0.68 8.21
C TYR A 121 -21.39 0.94 8.57
N PHE A 122 -21.98 2.02 8.08
CA PHE A 122 -23.34 2.44 8.46
C PHE A 122 -24.42 2.01 7.47
N ALA A 123 -24.20 2.15 6.18
CA ALA A 123 -25.22 1.87 5.17
C ALA A 123 -25.30 0.39 4.80
N PHE A 124 -24.17 -0.28 4.60
CA PHE A 124 -24.15 -1.67 4.18
C PHE A 124 -24.90 -2.63 5.12
N PRO A 125 -24.74 -2.59 6.45
CA PRO A 125 -25.51 -3.43 7.37
C PRO A 125 -27.02 -3.22 7.27
N VAL A 126 -27.45 -1.99 7.05
CA VAL A 126 -28.89 -1.66 6.87
C VAL A 126 -29.44 -2.32 5.61
N ILE A 127 -28.68 -2.23 4.50
CA ILE A 127 -29.07 -2.86 3.24
C ILE A 127 -29.19 -4.38 3.39
N ILE A 128 -28.20 -5.02 4.01
CA ILE A 128 -28.21 -6.47 4.24
C ILE A 128 -29.42 -6.89 5.06
N LYS A 129 -29.72 -6.18 6.15
CA LYS A 129 -30.91 -6.45 6.98
C LYS A 129 -32.21 -6.31 6.18
N GLN A 130 -32.32 -5.26 5.39
CA GLN A 130 -33.51 -5.00 4.59
C GLN A 130 -33.73 -6.10 3.54
N ILE A 131 -32.66 -6.52 2.85
CA ILE A 131 -32.72 -7.67 1.93
C ILE A 131 -33.14 -8.94 2.69
N GLY A 132 -32.57 -9.17 3.88
CA GLY A 132 -32.93 -10.33 4.72
C GLY A 132 -34.41 -10.37 5.11
N VAL A 133 -34.98 -9.23 5.48
CA VAL A 133 -36.42 -9.10 5.77
C VAL A 133 -37.26 -9.37 4.49
N TRP A 134 -36.84 -8.81 3.36
CA TRP A 134 -37.53 -8.92 2.08
C TRP A 134 -37.53 -10.35 1.53
N THR A 135 -36.39 -11.02 1.65
CA THR A 135 -36.17 -12.39 1.17
C THR A 135 -36.54 -13.46 2.18
N HIS A 136 -36.95 -13.08 3.41
CA HIS A 136 -37.23 -13.99 4.53
C HIS A 136 -36.04 -14.86 4.92
N ILE A 137 -34.80 -14.37 4.72
CA ILE A 137 -33.56 -15.06 5.11
C ILE A 137 -33.16 -14.63 6.52
N PRO A 138 -33.32 -15.48 7.56
CA PRO A 138 -33.10 -15.10 8.97
C PRO A 138 -31.66 -14.62 9.25
N PHE A 139 -30.67 -15.24 8.62
CA PHE A 139 -29.25 -14.86 8.77
C PHE A 139 -28.98 -13.41 8.33
N MET A 140 -29.59 -12.97 7.24
CA MET A 140 -29.42 -11.60 6.76
C MET A 140 -30.28 -10.61 7.55
N ALA A 141 -31.51 -10.97 7.92
CA ALA A 141 -32.41 -10.14 8.72
C ALA A 141 -31.82 -9.83 10.09
N ASN A 142 -31.09 -10.79 10.70
CA ASN A 142 -30.43 -10.66 11.99
C ASN A 142 -28.93 -10.32 11.89
N TYR A 143 -28.47 -9.81 10.75
CA TYR A 143 -27.08 -9.50 10.51
C TYR A 143 -26.53 -8.54 11.58
N GLN A 144 -25.45 -8.94 12.26
CA GLN A 144 -24.73 -8.11 13.22
C GLN A 144 -23.41 -7.64 12.59
N ALA A 145 -23.27 -6.33 12.49
CA ALA A 145 -22.08 -5.72 11.90
C ALA A 145 -20.86 -5.92 12.80
N ASN A 146 -19.80 -6.53 12.27
CA ASN A 146 -18.50 -6.57 12.91
C ASN A 146 -17.63 -5.41 12.38
N ALA A 147 -17.27 -4.48 13.26
CA ALA A 147 -16.54 -3.28 12.89
C ALA A 147 -15.20 -3.57 12.19
N ILE A 148 -14.45 -4.56 12.67
CA ILE A 148 -13.15 -4.94 12.09
C ILE A 148 -13.35 -5.51 10.69
N LEU A 149 -14.30 -6.42 10.51
CA LEU A 149 -14.57 -7.02 9.20
C LEU A 149 -15.05 -5.99 8.18
N LEU A 150 -15.92 -5.07 8.59
CA LEU A 150 -16.40 -4.02 7.69
C LEU A 150 -15.30 -3.00 7.34
N ALA A 151 -14.42 -2.67 8.28
CA ALA A 151 -13.27 -1.83 7.99
C ALA A 151 -12.31 -2.52 7.00
N ILE A 152 -11.98 -3.80 7.22
CA ILE A 152 -11.15 -4.60 6.31
C ILE A 152 -11.81 -4.63 4.93
N PHE A 153 -13.11 -4.92 4.85
CA PHE A 153 -13.83 -4.99 3.58
C PHE A 153 -13.82 -3.65 2.84
N GLY A 154 -14.05 -2.54 3.56
CA GLY A 154 -13.99 -1.19 2.98
C GLY A 154 -12.60 -0.85 2.42
N PHE A 155 -11.53 -1.17 3.15
CA PHE A 155 -10.17 -1.00 2.65
C PHE A 155 -9.88 -1.90 1.45
N VAL A 156 -10.22 -3.18 1.53
CA VAL A 156 -10.00 -4.14 0.43
C VAL A 156 -10.74 -3.71 -0.83
N PHE A 157 -11.97 -3.23 -0.69
CA PHE A 157 -12.76 -2.77 -1.82
C PHE A 157 -12.17 -1.50 -2.44
N CYS A 158 -11.79 -0.52 -1.63
CA CYS A 158 -11.20 0.72 -2.11
C CYS A 158 -9.78 0.50 -2.68
N TYR A 159 -8.88 -0.01 -1.87
CA TYR A 159 -7.49 -0.22 -2.26
C TYR A 159 -7.32 -1.30 -3.33
N GLY A 160 -8.24 -2.26 -3.42
CA GLY A 160 -8.31 -3.22 -4.52
C GLY A 160 -8.46 -2.54 -5.89
N ALA A 161 -9.18 -1.43 -5.97
CA ALA A 161 -9.30 -0.65 -7.19
C ALA A 161 -7.98 0.06 -7.55
N TYR A 162 -7.25 0.62 -6.58
CA TYR A 162 -5.91 1.20 -6.81
C TYR A 162 -4.92 0.12 -7.23
N MET A 163 -4.90 -1.02 -6.53
CA MET A 163 -4.07 -2.18 -6.89
C MET A 163 -4.39 -2.71 -8.30
N SER A 164 -5.66 -2.72 -8.71
CA SER A 164 -6.05 -3.14 -10.07
C SER A 164 -5.36 -2.30 -11.13
N GLU A 165 -5.24 -0.99 -10.90
CA GLU A 165 -4.54 -0.10 -11.82
C GLU A 165 -3.03 -0.33 -11.81
N ILE A 166 -2.44 -0.55 -10.64
CA ILE A 166 -1.00 -0.86 -10.50
C ILE A 166 -0.66 -2.15 -11.27
N PHE A 167 -1.45 -3.22 -11.09
CA PHE A 167 -1.24 -4.48 -11.82
C PHE A 167 -1.42 -4.30 -13.33
N ARG A 168 -2.49 -3.61 -13.76
CA ARG A 168 -2.73 -3.30 -15.17
C ARG A 168 -1.55 -2.54 -15.78
N ALA A 169 -1.16 -1.43 -15.16
CA ALA A 169 -0.09 -0.58 -15.65
C ALA A 169 1.26 -1.31 -15.69
N GLY A 170 1.57 -2.09 -14.65
CA GLY A 170 2.82 -2.85 -14.58
C GLY A 170 2.92 -3.93 -15.66
N ILE A 171 1.82 -4.64 -15.97
CA ILE A 171 1.81 -5.63 -17.05
C ILE A 171 1.94 -4.94 -18.42
N GLN A 172 1.24 -3.82 -18.62
CA GLN A 172 1.24 -3.09 -19.88
C GLN A 172 2.53 -2.28 -20.13
N SER A 173 3.35 -2.03 -19.10
CA SER A 173 4.63 -1.34 -19.24
C SER A 173 5.71 -2.21 -19.91
N ILE A 174 5.52 -3.53 -19.97
CA ILE A 174 6.48 -4.41 -20.63
C ILE A 174 6.37 -4.26 -22.15
N PRO A 175 7.48 -3.98 -22.83
CA PRO A 175 7.48 -3.78 -24.29
C PRO A 175 6.90 -5.00 -25.01
N LYS A 176 6.02 -4.77 -25.99
CA LYS A 176 5.38 -5.83 -26.79
C LYS A 176 6.39 -6.75 -27.47
N GLY A 177 7.55 -6.21 -27.87
CA GLY A 177 8.64 -6.97 -28.45
C GLY A 177 9.15 -8.13 -27.59
N GLN A 178 9.02 -8.05 -26.25
CA GLN A 178 9.37 -9.16 -25.35
C GLN A 178 8.44 -10.36 -25.57
N MET A 179 7.16 -10.11 -25.70
CA MET A 179 6.16 -11.14 -26.01
C MET A 179 6.37 -11.70 -27.43
N GLU A 180 6.64 -10.83 -28.41
CA GLU A 180 6.84 -11.21 -29.81
C GLU A 180 8.11 -12.05 -29.97
N ALA A 181 9.22 -11.65 -29.36
CA ALA A 181 10.47 -12.41 -29.37
C ALA A 181 10.30 -13.81 -28.75
N ALA A 182 9.65 -13.89 -27.59
CA ALA A 182 9.37 -15.18 -26.95
C ALA A 182 8.52 -16.10 -27.84
N ARG A 183 7.53 -15.54 -28.52
CA ARG A 183 6.69 -16.30 -29.47
C ARG A 183 7.44 -16.73 -30.73
N SER A 184 8.37 -15.94 -31.21
CA SER A 184 9.23 -16.29 -32.34
C SER A 184 10.18 -17.45 -32.03
N LEU A 185 10.50 -17.64 -30.73
CA LEU A 185 11.24 -18.81 -30.23
C LEU A 185 10.34 -20.06 -29.99
N GLY A 186 9.08 -20.02 -30.45
CA GLY A 186 8.16 -21.16 -30.36
C GLY A 186 7.38 -21.24 -29.04
N MET A 187 7.52 -20.28 -28.15
CA MET A 187 6.75 -20.28 -26.89
C MET A 187 5.26 -20.01 -27.13
N SER A 188 4.39 -20.74 -26.46
CA SER A 188 2.96 -20.42 -26.42
C SER A 188 2.71 -19.09 -25.71
N TYR A 189 1.53 -18.47 -25.89
CA TYR A 189 1.16 -17.24 -25.19
C TYR A 189 1.31 -17.39 -23.66
N PHE A 190 0.86 -18.51 -23.10
CA PHE A 190 0.95 -18.74 -21.66
C PHE A 190 2.40 -18.92 -21.18
N GLN A 191 3.24 -19.60 -21.95
CA GLN A 191 4.66 -19.74 -21.65
C GLN A 191 5.38 -18.38 -21.73
N SER A 192 5.13 -17.59 -22.76
CA SER A 192 5.71 -16.26 -22.92
C SER A 192 5.28 -15.33 -21.77
N MET A 193 4.00 -15.37 -21.39
CA MET A 193 3.48 -14.61 -20.25
C MET A 193 4.16 -15.03 -18.94
N ARG A 194 4.20 -16.34 -18.66
CA ARG A 194 4.74 -16.88 -17.38
C ARG A 194 6.25 -16.69 -17.23
N HIS A 195 7.03 -16.91 -18.29
CA HIS A 195 8.48 -16.98 -18.19
C HIS A 195 9.20 -15.68 -18.62
N VAL A 196 8.53 -14.82 -19.40
CA VAL A 196 9.15 -13.59 -19.93
C VAL A 196 8.47 -12.33 -19.40
N VAL A 197 7.16 -12.19 -19.61
CA VAL A 197 6.45 -10.94 -19.29
C VAL A 197 6.21 -10.80 -17.79
N LEU A 198 5.64 -11.83 -17.14
CA LEU A 198 5.23 -11.74 -15.74
C LEU A 198 6.40 -11.51 -14.77
N PRO A 199 7.57 -12.17 -14.90
CA PRO A 199 8.72 -11.89 -14.04
C PRO A 199 9.24 -10.44 -14.16
N GLN A 200 9.16 -9.85 -15.35
CA GLN A 200 9.51 -8.45 -15.58
C GLN A 200 8.45 -7.52 -14.98
N ALA A 201 7.16 -7.81 -15.22
CA ALA A 201 6.04 -7.03 -14.71
C ALA A 201 6.02 -6.98 -13.16
N ILE A 202 6.26 -8.11 -12.48
CA ILE A 202 6.30 -8.17 -11.00
C ILE A 202 7.32 -7.17 -10.44
N ARG A 203 8.48 -7.02 -11.06
CA ARG A 203 9.50 -6.08 -10.62
C ARG A 203 9.09 -4.62 -10.76
N VAL A 204 8.30 -4.30 -11.77
CA VAL A 204 7.73 -2.96 -11.99
C VAL A 204 6.57 -2.71 -11.01
N ILE A 205 5.82 -3.75 -10.67
CA ILE A 205 4.65 -3.68 -9.78
C ILE A 205 5.05 -3.57 -8.30
N LEU A 206 6.14 -4.22 -7.88
CA LEU A 206 6.51 -4.31 -6.47
C LEU A 206 6.71 -2.96 -5.77
N PRO A 207 7.42 -1.95 -6.34
CA PRO A 207 7.58 -0.65 -5.68
C PRO A 207 6.26 0.08 -5.45
N PRO A 208 5.35 0.25 -6.42
CA PRO A 208 4.03 0.83 -6.17
C PRO A 208 3.22 0.05 -5.13
N VAL A 209 3.24 -1.29 -5.16
CA VAL A 209 2.55 -2.14 -4.18
C VAL A 209 3.07 -1.88 -2.76
N GLY A 210 4.39 -1.75 -2.59
CA GLY A 210 4.98 -1.40 -1.29
C GLY A 210 4.56 -0.02 -0.80
N ASN A 211 4.46 0.95 -1.70
CA ASN A 211 3.98 2.29 -1.37
C ASN A 211 2.51 2.30 -0.96
N GLU A 212 1.66 1.46 -1.57
CA GLU A 212 0.27 1.30 -1.15
C GLU A 212 0.16 0.68 0.25
N PHE A 213 1.08 -0.20 0.68
CA PHE A 213 1.13 -0.68 2.06
C PHE A 213 1.34 0.46 3.05
N ILE A 214 2.31 1.34 2.77
CA ILE A 214 2.62 2.49 3.63
C ILE A 214 1.46 3.50 3.63
N ALA A 215 0.79 3.69 2.51
CA ALA A 215 -0.39 4.53 2.40
C ALA A 215 -1.55 3.97 3.24
N LEU A 216 -1.86 2.67 3.08
CA LEU A 216 -2.89 1.98 3.84
C LEU A 216 -2.65 2.04 5.35
N LEU A 217 -1.38 1.90 5.81
CA LEU A 217 -1.02 2.02 7.22
C LEU A 217 -1.37 3.41 7.80
N LYS A 218 -1.18 4.47 7.03
CA LYS A 218 -1.56 5.84 7.44
C LYS A 218 -3.07 6.04 7.37
N ASP A 219 -3.68 5.58 6.30
CA ASP A 219 -5.12 5.70 6.07
C ASP A 219 -5.95 4.82 7.01
N SER A 220 -5.33 3.83 7.68
CA SER A 220 -5.98 3.08 8.75
C SER A 220 -6.51 3.98 9.88
N SER A 221 -5.92 5.17 10.08
CA SER A 221 -6.41 6.18 11.02
C SER A 221 -7.85 6.66 10.72
N LEU A 222 -8.31 6.54 9.47
CA LEU A 222 -9.65 6.93 9.06
C LEU A 222 -10.75 6.04 9.67
N VAL A 223 -10.43 4.81 10.09
CA VAL A 223 -11.42 3.93 10.77
C VAL A 223 -11.81 4.45 12.14
N SER A 224 -11.06 5.37 12.71
CA SER A 224 -11.46 6.08 13.92
C SER A 224 -12.81 6.81 13.79
N ALA A 225 -13.22 7.14 12.55
CA ALA A 225 -14.52 7.75 12.25
C ALA A 225 -15.68 6.74 12.31
N VAL A 226 -15.40 5.44 12.17
CA VAL A 226 -16.41 4.36 12.16
C VAL A 226 -16.42 3.53 13.46
N ALA A 227 -16.11 4.16 14.57
CA ALA A 227 -16.20 3.59 15.92
C ALA A 227 -15.27 2.39 16.20
N LEU A 228 -14.26 2.14 15.35
CA LEU A 228 -13.24 1.13 15.60
C LEU A 228 -12.14 1.68 16.51
N ALA A 229 -11.78 0.93 17.54
CA ALA A 229 -10.79 1.35 18.54
C ALA A 229 -9.34 1.17 18.03
N ASP A 230 -9.01 1.83 16.91
CA ASP A 230 -7.66 1.94 16.38
C ASP A 230 -6.79 2.88 17.23
N LEU A 231 -5.52 3.02 16.84
CA LEU A 231 -4.57 3.90 17.52
C LEU A 231 -5.08 5.35 17.62
N THR A 232 -5.67 5.90 16.54
CA THR A 232 -6.17 7.28 16.50
C THR A 232 -7.37 7.48 17.42
N ARG A 233 -8.30 6.53 17.42
CA ARG A 233 -9.45 6.57 18.31
C ARG A 233 -9.04 6.45 19.77
N ARG A 234 -8.14 5.54 20.11
CA ARG A 234 -7.60 5.44 21.48
C ARG A 234 -6.93 6.73 21.93
N GLY A 235 -6.17 7.38 21.03
CA GLY A 235 -5.63 8.71 21.32
C GLY A 235 -6.72 9.74 21.64
N ARG A 236 -7.81 9.74 20.86
CA ARG A 236 -8.96 10.64 21.08
C ARG A 236 -9.65 10.36 22.42
N GLU A 237 -9.85 9.10 22.76
CA GLU A 237 -10.44 8.67 24.03
C GLU A 237 -9.60 9.11 25.24
N PHE A 238 -8.29 8.90 25.17
CA PHE A 238 -7.36 9.35 26.21
C PHE A 238 -7.36 10.89 26.35
N MET A 239 -7.32 11.60 25.23
CA MET A 239 -7.37 13.06 25.21
C MET A 239 -8.66 13.60 25.84
N ALA A 240 -9.81 13.01 25.52
CA ALA A 240 -11.09 13.42 26.07
C ALA A 240 -11.18 13.23 27.59
N ALA A 241 -10.53 12.18 28.13
CA ALA A 241 -10.52 11.88 29.56
C ALA A 241 -9.51 12.73 30.36
N ASN A 242 -8.40 13.19 29.76
CA ASN A 242 -7.27 13.79 30.48
C ASN A 242 -6.95 15.24 30.05
N PHE A 243 -7.60 15.78 29.01
CA PHE A 243 -7.41 17.14 28.48
C PHE A 243 -5.95 17.50 28.12
N ASN A 244 -5.18 16.54 27.60
CA ASN A 244 -3.77 16.70 27.21
C ASN A 244 -3.57 16.62 25.68
N PRO A 245 -4.14 17.51 24.86
CA PRO A 245 -4.15 17.37 23.40
C PRO A 245 -2.75 17.37 22.78
N LEU A 246 -1.86 18.25 23.23
CA LEU A 246 -0.51 18.36 22.68
C LEU A 246 0.29 17.06 22.90
N GLN A 247 0.27 16.52 24.12
CA GLN A 247 1.03 15.33 24.48
C GLN A 247 0.50 14.10 23.76
N VAL A 248 -0.83 13.95 23.71
CA VAL A 248 -1.49 12.82 23.06
C VAL A 248 -1.21 12.81 21.57
N TRP A 249 -1.49 13.89 20.86
CA TRP A 249 -1.32 13.93 19.41
C TRP A 249 0.14 13.87 18.97
N THR A 250 1.05 14.44 19.78
CA THR A 250 2.48 14.26 19.55
C THR A 250 2.88 12.79 19.68
N MET A 251 2.43 12.09 20.73
CA MET A 251 2.74 10.67 20.93
C MET A 251 2.14 9.80 19.83
N ILE A 252 0.87 10.01 19.46
CA ILE A 252 0.22 9.29 18.37
C ILE A 252 0.98 9.50 17.04
N ALA A 253 1.36 10.74 16.73
CA ALA A 253 2.14 11.05 15.54
C ALA A 253 3.51 10.34 15.53
N LEU A 254 4.21 10.32 16.68
CA LEU A 254 5.49 9.62 16.81
C LEU A 254 5.34 8.10 16.62
N ILE A 255 4.29 7.49 17.19
CA ILE A 255 4.01 6.06 17.01
C ILE A 255 3.73 5.74 15.54
N TYR A 256 2.86 6.50 14.86
CA TYR A 256 2.64 6.35 13.42
C TYR A 256 3.92 6.53 12.62
N LEU A 257 4.75 7.51 12.99
CA LEU A 257 6.01 7.77 12.31
C LEU A 257 6.98 6.57 12.44
N VAL A 258 7.10 5.98 13.62
CA VAL A 258 7.91 4.75 13.81
C VAL A 258 7.38 3.62 12.93
N MET A 259 6.06 3.36 12.96
CA MET A 259 5.45 2.30 12.15
C MET A 259 5.66 2.51 10.65
N THR A 260 5.47 3.74 10.16
CA THR A 260 5.64 4.06 8.73
C THR A 260 7.11 4.01 8.29
N LEU A 261 8.03 4.55 9.09
CA LEU A 261 9.46 4.48 8.80
C LEU A 261 9.96 3.03 8.78
N PHE A 262 9.55 2.21 9.76
CA PHE A 262 9.89 0.80 9.80
C PHE A 262 9.33 0.05 8.57
N SER A 263 8.07 0.27 8.24
CA SER A 263 7.43 -0.31 7.06
C SER A 263 8.14 0.10 5.76
N ALA A 264 8.52 1.37 5.64
CA ALA A 264 9.27 1.87 4.49
C ALA A 264 10.65 1.18 4.35
N ARG A 265 11.31 0.80 5.47
CA ARG A 265 12.57 0.05 5.40
C ARG A 265 12.37 -1.36 4.90
N ILE A 266 11.30 -2.05 5.33
CA ILE A 266 10.96 -3.38 4.84
C ILE A 266 10.67 -3.33 3.33
N VAL A 267 9.85 -2.38 2.89
CA VAL A 267 9.52 -2.20 1.47
C VAL A 267 10.79 -1.95 0.64
N ASN A 268 11.63 -0.99 1.05
CA ASN A 268 12.87 -0.68 0.35
C ASN A 268 13.85 -1.88 0.31
N TYR A 269 13.90 -2.69 1.37
CA TYR A 269 14.72 -3.90 1.38
C TYR A 269 14.24 -4.93 0.35
N ILE A 270 12.91 -5.14 0.25
CA ILE A 270 12.30 -6.02 -0.75
C ILE A 270 12.57 -5.49 -2.16
N GLU A 271 12.39 -4.19 -2.39
CA GLU A 271 12.65 -3.54 -3.68
C GLU A 271 14.10 -3.70 -4.14
N ARG A 272 15.08 -3.49 -3.25
CA ARG A 272 16.50 -3.64 -3.57
C ARG A 272 16.85 -5.07 -4.01
N ARG A 273 16.23 -6.09 -3.39
CA ARG A 273 16.45 -7.50 -3.77
C ARG A 273 15.81 -7.89 -5.11
N THR A 274 14.86 -7.13 -5.57
CA THR A 274 14.13 -7.41 -6.82
C THR A 274 14.61 -6.58 -8.01
N LYS A 275 15.40 -5.51 -7.79
CA LYS A 275 16.06 -4.77 -8.87
C LYS A 275 17.14 -5.63 -9.52
N PHE A 276 17.14 -5.68 -10.86
CA PHE A 276 18.32 -6.13 -11.59
C PHE A 276 19.38 -5.03 -11.51
N GLU A 277 20.58 -5.37 -11.09
CA GLU A 277 21.77 -4.63 -11.50
C GLU A 277 21.83 -4.69 -13.03
N ARG A 278 21.74 -3.53 -13.65
CA ARG A 278 21.97 -3.36 -15.10
C ARG A 278 23.44 -3.25 -15.31
#